data_c76f60acf5e91971ad526978d0b816de
#
_entry.id   c76f60acf5e91971ad526978d0b816de
#
_cell.length_a   1.000
_cell.length_b   1.000
_cell.length_c   1.000
_cell.angle_alpha   90.00
_cell.angle_beta   90.00
_cell.angle_gamma   90.00
#
_symmetry.space_group_name_H-M   'P 1'
#
loop_
_entity.id
_entity.type
_entity.pdbx_description
1 polymer ?
#
loop_
_entity_poly.entity_id
_entity_poly.type
_entity_poly.pdbx_seq_one_letter_code
_entity_poly.pdbx_strand_id
1 'polypeptide(L)'
;MMLPIKKTILASLAFIIMHWRKIIEISIIPMIFAFPLLLVLPELMAVSKQLFMVQTGVSISVPDNTLLYMLLFLFGYALLSINLARLVMLGTGSVSILSCVFEFGKIAKYTGLTMLIGFAIVFPTALTGLLFVQLIVYFLIVPLTLNFVNVAIGRALNLRWRLTFIVHVNLFLMQVLLPTLFAYLFGIVADALGLSIYVTLLVQVIIFYWSGVNLAFCYRVIVAHNSAQSL
;
A
#
# COMPACT_ATOMS: atom_id res chain seq x y z
N MET A 1 12.13 23.34 0.21
CA MET A 1 10.66 23.24 -0.01
C MET A 1 10.04 22.39 1.08
N MET A 2 8.82 22.71 1.52
CA MET A 2 8.04 21.83 2.40
C MET A 2 6.94 21.17 1.58
N LEU A 3 6.77 19.87 1.72
CA LEU A 3 5.60 19.17 1.18
C LEU A 3 4.37 19.69 1.94
N PRO A 4 3.36 20.29 1.26
CA PRO A 4 2.22 20.92 1.94
C PRO A 4 1.25 19.84 2.46
N ILE A 5 1.54 19.25 3.63
CA ILE A 5 0.84 18.10 4.21
C ILE A 5 -0.68 18.29 4.18
N LYS A 6 -1.18 19.40 4.76
CA LYS A 6 -2.63 19.66 4.82
C LYS A 6 -3.28 19.69 3.43
N LYS A 7 -2.65 20.40 2.47
CA LYS A 7 -3.17 20.50 1.10
C LYS A 7 -3.16 19.14 0.39
N THR A 8 -2.12 18.33 0.58
CA THR A 8 -2.00 17.03 -0.06
C THR A 8 -3.02 16.03 0.50
N ILE A 9 -3.22 16.02 1.83
CA ILE A 9 -4.26 15.18 2.47
C ILE A 9 -5.65 15.57 1.98
N LEU A 10 -5.99 16.85 2.02
CA LEU A 10 -7.29 17.33 1.56
C LEU A 10 -7.51 17.04 0.07
N ALA A 11 -6.48 17.25 -0.77
CA ALA A 11 -6.55 16.95 -2.20
C ALA A 11 -6.76 15.45 -2.45
N SER A 12 -6.08 14.57 -1.70
CA SER A 12 -6.23 13.12 -1.85
C SER A 12 -7.63 12.64 -1.44
N LEU A 13 -8.19 13.17 -0.36
CA LEU A 13 -9.56 12.87 0.08
C LEU A 13 -10.59 13.40 -0.91
N ALA A 14 -10.47 14.66 -1.34
CA ALA A 14 -11.34 15.25 -2.34
C ALA A 14 -11.30 14.45 -3.66
N PHE A 15 -10.12 14.02 -4.10
CA PHE A 15 -9.96 13.21 -5.29
C PHE A 15 -10.72 11.89 -5.21
N ILE A 16 -10.63 11.17 -4.07
CA ILE A 16 -11.35 9.90 -3.86
C ILE A 16 -12.86 10.14 -3.94
N ILE A 17 -13.36 11.19 -3.27
CA ILE A 17 -14.78 11.53 -3.27
C ILE A 17 -15.26 11.93 -4.68
N MET A 18 -14.48 12.70 -5.43
CA MET A 18 -14.86 13.12 -6.79
C MET A 18 -14.82 11.97 -7.81
N HIS A 19 -13.92 11.01 -7.63
CA HIS A 19 -13.68 9.92 -8.60
C HIS A 19 -14.13 8.54 -8.09
N TRP A 20 -14.98 8.48 -7.06
CA TRP A 20 -15.38 7.24 -6.40
C TRP A 20 -15.93 6.16 -7.37
N ARG A 21 -16.74 6.58 -8.37
CA ARG A 21 -17.28 5.67 -9.38
C ARG A 21 -16.17 5.01 -10.20
N LYS A 22 -15.16 5.79 -10.60
CA LYS A 22 -14.02 5.27 -11.38
C LYS A 22 -13.13 4.38 -10.53
N ILE A 23 -12.95 4.71 -9.25
CA ILE A 23 -12.22 3.88 -8.29
C ILE A 23 -12.91 2.52 -8.13
N ILE A 24 -14.23 2.49 -7.97
CA ILE A 24 -14.97 1.22 -7.92
C ILE A 24 -14.80 0.43 -9.22
N GLU A 25 -14.95 1.08 -10.37
CA GLU A 25 -14.78 0.43 -11.68
C GLU A 25 -13.43 -0.28 -11.81
N ILE A 26 -12.33 0.40 -11.49
CA ILE A 26 -10.98 -0.18 -11.60
C ILE A 26 -10.66 -1.21 -10.50
N SER A 27 -11.49 -1.29 -9.47
CA SER A 27 -11.32 -2.22 -8.35
C SER A 27 -11.98 -3.59 -8.60
N ILE A 28 -12.90 -3.70 -9.56
CA ILE A 28 -13.68 -4.92 -9.78
C ILE A 28 -12.76 -6.14 -10.01
N ILE A 29 -11.87 -6.06 -10.99
CA ILE A 29 -10.96 -7.17 -11.32
C ILE A 29 -9.97 -7.44 -10.18
N PRO A 30 -9.26 -6.44 -9.60
CA PRO A 30 -8.41 -6.67 -8.43
C PRO A 30 -9.13 -7.35 -7.26
N MET A 31 -10.37 -6.98 -7.00
CA MET A 31 -11.17 -7.58 -5.92
C MET A 31 -11.51 -9.05 -6.21
N ILE A 32 -11.80 -9.41 -7.45
CA ILE A 32 -12.01 -10.81 -7.85
C ILE A 32 -10.76 -11.64 -7.54
N PHE A 33 -9.56 -11.13 -7.83
CA PHE A 33 -8.30 -11.81 -7.50
C PHE A 33 -8.01 -11.86 -5.99
N ALA A 34 -8.43 -10.85 -5.24
CA ALA A 34 -8.23 -10.80 -3.79
C ALA A 34 -9.23 -11.68 -3.03
N PHE A 35 -10.39 -11.96 -3.59
CA PHE A 35 -11.52 -12.61 -2.94
C PHE A 35 -11.18 -13.98 -2.33
N PRO A 36 -10.45 -14.90 -3.01
CA PRO A 36 -10.09 -16.20 -2.43
C PRO A 36 -9.29 -16.07 -1.12
N LEU A 37 -8.34 -15.13 -1.06
CA LEU A 37 -7.58 -14.91 0.18
C LEU A 37 -8.46 -14.33 1.30
N LEU A 38 -9.41 -13.44 0.97
CA LEU A 38 -10.33 -12.86 1.94
C LEU A 38 -11.23 -13.93 2.58
N LEU A 39 -11.61 -14.99 1.86
CA LEU A 39 -12.41 -16.08 2.39
C LEU A 39 -11.66 -16.90 3.44
N VAL A 40 -10.37 -17.19 3.23
CA VAL A 40 -9.54 -17.97 4.16
C VAL A 40 -8.83 -17.09 5.21
N LEU A 41 -9.00 -15.78 5.14
CA LEU A 41 -8.33 -14.85 6.06
C LEU A 41 -8.62 -15.12 7.55
N PRO A 42 -9.86 -15.45 7.99
CA PRO A 42 -10.14 -15.78 9.38
C PRO A 42 -9.34 -17.00 9.87
N GLU A 43 -9.19 -18.02 9.02
CA GLU A 43 -8.39 -19.22 9.32
C GLU A 43 -6.90 -18.87 9.43
N LEU A 44 -6.37 -18.08 8.51
CA LEU A 44 -4.98 -17.61 8.55
C LEU A 44 -4.69 -16.76 9.79
N MET A 45 -5.64 -15.94 10.22
CA MET A 45 -5.52 -15.18 11.47
C MET A 45 -5.53 -16.08 12.70
N ALA A 46 -6.33 -17.16 12.71
CA ALA A 46 -6.33 -18.15 13.78
C ALA A 46 -4.97 -18.88 13.86
N VAL A 47 -4.44 -19.29 12.69
CA VAL A 47 -3.10 -19.92 12.57
C VAL A 47 -2.01 -18.97 13.08
N SER A 48 -2.05 -17.70 12.68
CA SER A 48 -1.06 -16.71 13.13
C SER A 48 -1.09 -16.51 14.65
N LYS A 49 -2.27 -16.42 15.26
CA LYS A 49 -2.41 -16.34 16.72
C LYS A 49 -1.82 -17.56 17.43
N GLN A 50 -2.03 -18.77 16.90
CA GLN A 50 -1.45 -19.99 17.45
C GLN A 50 0.09 -19.98 17.39
N LEU A 51 0.67 -19.50 16.27
CA LEU A 51 2.12 -19.36 16.12
C LEU A 51 2.74 -18.40 17.16
N PHE A 52 2.05 -17.29 17.47
CA PHE A 52 2.55 -16.32 18.43
C PHE A 52 2.32 -16.72 19.91
N MET A 53 1.36 -17.62 20.18
CA MET A 53 1.08 -18.07 21.55
C MET A 53 1.99 -19.21 22.02
N VAL A 54 2.97 -19.67 21.19
CA VAL A 54 3.96 -20.72 21.55
C VAL A 54 3.32 -21.89 22.30
N GLN A 55 2.19 -22.39 21.84
CA GLN A 55 1.66 -23.65 22.35
C GLN A 55 2.42 -24.81 21.67
N THR A 56 3.44 -25.31 22.38
CA THR A 56 4.20 -26.50 21.97
C THR A 56 3.26 -27.69 21.89
N GLY A 57 3.13 -28.27 20.72
CA GLY A 57 2.40 -29.53 20.50
C GLY A 57 1.13 -29.44 19.66
N VAL A 58 0.72 -28.26 19.18
CA VAL A 58 -0.41 -28.14 18.25
C VAL A 58 0.11 -28.24 16.81
N SER A 59 -0.41 -29.22 16.05
CA SER A 59 -0.15 -29.30 14.61
C SER A 59 -0.80 -28.12 13.91
N ILE A 60 0.03 -27.21 13.39
CA ILE A 60 -0.44 -26.04 12.64
C ILE A 60 -0.79 -26.51 11.22
N SER A 61 -2.06 -26.58 10.90
CA SER A 61 -2.52 -26.84 9.53
C SER A 61 -2.78 -25.51 8.83
N VAL A 62 -1.97 -25.20 7.82
CA VAL A 62 -2.23 -24.07 6.92
C VAL A 62 -3.31 -24.49 5.92
N PRO A 63 -4.32 -23.65 5.65
CA PRO A 63 -5.36 -23.97 4.67
C PRO A 63 -4.76 -24.32 3.30
N ASP A 64 -5.37 -25.29 2.61
CA ASP A 64 -4.93 -25.69 1.28
C ASP A 64 -4.96 -24.51 0.30
N ASN A 65 -4.04 -24.51 -0.66
CA ASN A 65 -3.91 -23.46 -1.68
C ASN A 65 -3.63 -22.04 -1.17
N THR A 66 -3.28 -21.85 0.11
CA THR A 66 -2.95 -20.52 0.69
C THR A 66 -1.91 -19.76 -0.14
N LEU A 67 -0.86 -20.44 -0.62
CA LEU A 67 0.17 -19.83 -1.46
C LEU A 67 -0.43 -19.28 -2.77
N LEU A 68 -1.30 -20.04 -3.43
CA LEU A 68 -1.98 -19.61 -4.64
C LEU A 68 -2.86 -18.38 -4.37
N TYR A 69 -3.62 -18.40 -3.27
CA TYR A 69 -4.47 -17.26 -2.89
C TYR A 69 -3.65 -16.01 -2.55
N MET A 70 -2.47 -16.16 -1.91
CA MET A 70 -1.54 -15.06 -1.68
C MET A 70 -0.98 -14.49 -3.00
N LEU A 71 -0.64 -15.33 -3.97
CA LEU A 71 -0.17 -14.89 -5.28
C LEU A 71 -1.27 -14.14 -6.05
N LEU A 72 -2.50 -14.65 -6.04
CA LEU A 72 -3.66 -13.97 -6.64
C LEU A 72 -3.93 -12.62 -5.98
N PHE A 73 -3.84 -12.57 -4.65
CA PHE A 73 -3.98 -11.32 -3.91
C PHE A 73 -2.89 -10.31 -4.27
N LEU A 74 -1.61 -10.72 -4.33
CA LEU A 74 -0.50 -9.85 -4.73
C LEU A 74 -0.67 -9.33 -6.16
N PHE A 75 -1.17 -10.17 -7.06
CA PHE A 75 -1.50 -9.76 -8.42
C PHE A 75 -2.61 -8.70 -8.44
N GLY A 76 -3.72 -8.95 -7.75
CA GLY A 76 -4.83 -7.99 -7.60
C GLY A 76 -4.37 -6.69 -6.93
N TYR A 77 -3.56 -6.78 -5.88
CA TYR A 77 -2.97 -5.63 -5.20
C TYR A 77 -2.13 -4.77 -6.16
N ALA A 78 -1.26 -5.39 -6.95
CA ALA A 78 -0.42 -4.68 -7.92
C ALA A 78 -1.27 -4.01 -9.00
N LEU A 79 -2.28 -4.71 -9.54
CA LEU A 79 -3.22 -4.16 -10.52
C LEU A 79 -3.93 -2.93 -9.99
N LEU A 80 -4.50 -3.02 -8.79
CA LEU A 80 -5.24 -1.94 -8.17
C LEU A 80 -4.35 -0.72 -7.95
N SER A 81 -3.17 -0.94 -7.39
CA SER A 81 -2.22 0.12 -7.08
C SER A 81 -1.71 0.83 -8.33
N ILE A 82 -1.42 0.08 -9.41
CA ILE A 82 -1.02 0.65 -10.70
C ILE A 82 -2.15 1.49 -11.28
N ASN A 83 -3.38 0.97 -11.31
CA ASN A 83 -4.54 1.68 -11.83
C ASN A 83 -4.84 2.94 -11.04
N LEU A 84 -4.74 2.87 -9.70
CA LEU A 84 -4.97 4.02 -8.82
C LEU A 84 -3.93 5.12 -9.05
N ALA A 85 -2.64 4.76 -9.15
CA ALA A 85 -1.58 5.72 -9.45
C ALA A 85 -1.75 6.36 -10.84
N ARG A 86 -2.16 5.58 -11.85
CA ARG A 86 -2.47 6.11 -13.19
C ARG A 86 -3.67 7.05 -13.18
N LEU A 87 -4.73 6.69 -12.47
CA LEU A 87 -5.92 7.53 -12.34
C LEU A 87 -5.55 8.92 -11.81
N VAL A 88 -4.68 8.99 -10.80
CA VAL A 88 -4.21 10.26 -10.21
C VAL A 88 -3.27 11.02 -11.16
N MET A 89 -2.37 10.32 -11.82
CA MET A 89 -1.29 10.95 -12.61
C MET A 89 -1.72 11.30 -14.03
N LEU A 90 -2.51 10.45 -14.67
CA LEU A 90 -2.85 10.54 -16.10
C LEU A 90 -4.34 10.84 -16.33
N GLY A 91 -5.16 10.81 -15.28
CA GLY A 91 -6.60 11.12 -15.35
C GLY A 91 -7.48 9.91 -15.73
N THR A 92 -8.79 10.15 -15.74
CA THR A 92 -9.82 9.11 -15.91
C THR A 92 -9.79 8.38 -17.25
N GLY A 93 -9.36 9.06 -18.32
CA GLY A 93 -9.27 8.48 -19.65
C GLY A 93 -8.15 7.45 -19.84
N SER A 94 -7.17 7.43 -18.92
CA SER A 94 -6.00 6.53 -19.01
C SER A 94 -6.23 5.16 -18.38
N VAL A 95 -7.38 4.95 -17.73
CA VAL A 95 -7.65 3.75 -16.92
C VAL A 95 -9.00 3.15 -17.33
N SER A 96 -8.99 1.86 -17.62
CA SER A 96 -10.20 1.05 -17.83
C SER A 96 -10.12 -0.20 -16.97
N ILE A 97 -11.23 -0.95 -16.88
CA ILE A 97 -11.29 -2.21 -16.11
C ILE A 97 -10.16 -3.16 -16.51
N LEU A 98 -9.82 -3.21 -17.80
CA LEU A 98 -8.84 -4.15 -18.37
C LEU A 98 -7.47 -3.51 -18.66
N SER A 99 -7.29 -2.21 -18.46
CA SER A 99 -6.12 -1.47 -18.97
C SER A 99 -4.76 -1.99 -18.49
N CYS A 100 -4.69 -2.61 -17.33
CA CYS A 100 -3.43 -3.11 -16.77
C CYS A 100 -3.31 -4.64 -16.74
N VAL A 101 -4.40 -5.39 -17.01
CA VAL A 101 -4.37 -6.87 -16.88
C VAL A 101 -3.32 -7.49 -17.79
N PHE A 102 -3.13 -6.93 -18.97
CA PHE A 102 -2.17 -7.44 -19.97
C PHE A 102 -0.76 -6.82 -19.87
N GLU A 103 -0.53 -5.89 -18.94
CA GLU A 103 0.78 -5.27 -18.76
C GLU A 103 1.64 -6.05 -17.74
N PHE A 104 1.83 -7.35 -17.98
CA PHE A 104 2.57 -8.26 -17.09
C PHE A 104 3.94 -7.73 -16.66
N GLY A 105 4.66 -7.05 -17.55
CA GLY A 105 5.97 -6.47 -17.23
C GLY A 105 5.91 -5.38 -16.16
N LYS A 106 4.84 -4.57 -16.11
CA LYS A 106 4.64 -3.57 -15.06
C LYS A 106 4.20 -4.22 -13.76
N ILE A 107 3.30 -5.21 -13.85
CA ILE A 107 2.85 -5.96 -12.69
C ILE A 107 4.03 -6.67 -12.02
N ALA A 108 4.87 -7.36 -12.80
CA ALA A 108 6.06 -8.04 -12.29
C ALA A 108 7.04 -7.06 -11.62
N LYS A 109 7.31 -5.89 -12.24
CA LYS A 109 8.15 -4.84 -11.62
C LYS A 109 7.55 -4.30 -10.34
N TYR A 110 6.23 -4.07 -10.32
CA TYR A 110 5.53 -3.58 -9.14
C TYR A 110 5.59 -4.59 -8.00
N THR A 111 5.25 -5.85 -8.29
CA THR A 111 5.30 -6.96 -7.32
C THR A 111 6.71 -7.21 -6.82
N GLY A 112 7.71 -7.20 -7.71
CA GLY A 112 9.12 -7.32 -7.33
C GLY A 112 9.56 -6.19 -6.40
N LEU A 113 9.16 -4.95 -6.67
CA LEU A 113 9.44 -3.81 -5.79
C LEU A 113 8.72 -3.95 -4.44
N THR A 114 7.48 -4.42 -4.42
CA THR A 114 6.72 -4.70 -3.20
C THR A 114 7.42 -5.76 -2.34
N MET A 115 7.85 -6.86 -2.96
CA MET A 115 8.57 -7.92 -2.25
C MET A 115 9.91 -7.43 -1.71
N LEU A 116 10.67 -6.66 -2.50
CA LEU A 116 11.96 -6.11 -2.09
C LEU A 116 11.80 -5.17 -0.88
N ILE A 117 10.85 -4.23 -0.93
CA ILE A 117 10.56 -3.31 0.17
C ILE A 117 10.06 -4.10 1.39
N GLY A 118 9.11 -5.02 1.19
CA GLY A 118 8.58 -5.87 2.26
C GLY A 118 9.67 -6.68 2.96
N PHE A 119 10.55 -7.34 2.19
CA PHE A 119 11.68 -8.08 2.74
C PHE A 119 12.64 -7.17 3.51
N ALA A 120 12.99 -6.02 2.95
CA ALA A 120 13.88 -5.06 3.60
C ALA A 120 13.31 -4.53 4.94
N ILE A 121 11.99 -4.50 5.11
CA ILE A 121 11.33 -4.09 6.36
C ILE A 121 11.24 -5.25 7.35
N VAL A 122 10.76 -6.41 6.88
CA VAL A 122 10.47 -7.56 7.75
C VAL A 122 11.75 -8.22 8.25
N PHE A 123 12.76 -8.36 7.42
CA PHE A 123 13.97 -9.10 7.75
C PHE A 123 14.74 -8.52 8.95
N PRO A 124 15.06 -7.20 9.03
CA PRO A 124 15.72 -6.64 10.20
C PRO A 124 14.86 -6.72 11.47
N THR A 125 13.54 -6.58 11.32
CA THR A 125 12.60 -6.67 12.45
C THR A 125 12.56 -8.10 13.00
N ALA A 126 12.52 -9.10 12.12
CA ALA A 126 12.53 -10.51 12.51
C ALA A 126 13.84 -10.90 13.22
N LEU A 127 14.99 -10.36 12.79
CA LEU A 127 16.28 -10.61 13.42
C LEU A 127 16.43 -9.97 14.80
N THR A 128 15.88 -8.78 14.98
CA THR A 128 16.10 -8.01 16.22
C THR A 128 14.96 -8.14 17.22
N GLY A 129 13.77 -8.52 16.77
CA GLY A 129 12.54 -8.49 17.59
C GLY A 129 12.08 -7.09 18.01
N LEU A 130 12.73 -6.02 17.53
CA LEU A 130 12.50 -4.65 17.98
C LEU A 130 11.65 -3.88 16.97
N LEU A 131 10.43 -3.48 17.35
CA LEU A 131 9.54 -2.63 16.53
C LEU A 131 10.18 -1.28 16.15
N PHE A 132 11.06 -0.76 16.98
CA PHE A 132 11.78 0.49 16.70
C PHE A 132 12.68 0.36 15.47
N VAL A 133 13.32 -0.80 15.27
CA VAL A 133 14.13 -1.07 14.07
C VAL A 133 13.26 -1.00 12.81
N GLN A 134 12.03 -1.50 12.88
CA GLN A 134 11.08 -1.42 11.77
C GLN A 134 10.79 0.04 11.39
N LEU A 135 10.57 0.93 12.34
CA LEU A 135 10.32 2.35 12.07
C LEU A 135 11.52 3.03 11.41
N ILE A 136 12.74 2.72 11.86
CA ILE A 136 13.97 3.25 11.24
C ILE A 136 14.08 2.77 9.79
N VAL A 137 13.85 1.48 9.55
CA VAL A 137 13.92 0.91 8.20
C VAL A 137 12.84 1.53 7.30
N TYR A 138 11.60 1.69 7.77
CA TYR A 138 10.56 2.39 7.05
C TYR A 138 10.97 3.83 6.70
N PHE A 139 11.54 4.54 7.66
CA PHE A 139 12.01 5.91 7.43
C PHE A 139 13.06 5.94 6.30
N LEU A 140 14.03 5.04 6.31
CA LEU A 140 15.08 4.99 5.30
C LEU A 140 14.56 4.61 3.89
N ILE A 141 13.57 3.73 3.83
CA ILE A 141 13.08 3.15 2.57
C ILE A 141 11.95 3.97 1.95
N VAL A 142 11.26 4.82 2.72
CA VAL A 142 10.07 5.54 2.23
C VAL A 142 10.27 6.27 0.89
N PRO A 143 11.42 6.86 0.53
CA PRO A 143 11.62 7.45 -0.79
C PRO A 143 11.52 6.44 -1.93
N LEU A 144 11.86 5.17 -1.69
CA LEU A 144 11.75 4.13 -2.70
C LEU A 144 10.30 3.81 -3.07
N THR A 145 9.33 4.10 -2.17
CA THR A 145 7.90 3.92 -2.47
C THR A 145 7.42 4.80 -3.60
N LEU A 146 8.08 5.93 -3.88
CA LEU A 146 7.78 6.77 -5.03
C LEU A 146 7.97 6.03 -6.37
N ASN A 147 8.79 4.98 -6.39
CA ASN A 147 8.96 4.13 -7.56
C ASN A 147 7.72 3.32 -7.93
N PHE A 148 6.80 3.09 -7.00
CA PHE A 148 5.51 2.49 -7.34
C PHE A 148 4.75 3.35 -8.36
N VAL A 149 4.82 4.67 -8.21
CA VAL A 149 4.22 5.60 -9.17
C VAL A 149 5.01 5.61 -10.48
N ASN A 150 6.35 5.57 -10.45
CA ASN A 150 7.18 5.47 -11.66
C ASN A 150 6.80 4.22 -12.48
N VAL A 151 6.71 3.05 -11.83
CA VAL A 151 6.32 1.80 -12.50
C VAL A 151 4.93 1.93 -13.11
N ALA A 152 3.96 2.50 -12.38
CA ALA A 152 2.59 2.66 -12.85
C ALA A 152 2.51 3.50 -14.13
N ILE A 153 3.24 4.62 -14.21
CA ILE A 153 3.23 5.51 -15.39
C ILE A 153 4.28 5.14 -16.45
N GLY A 154 4.99 4.01 -16.28
CA GLY A 154 5.96 3.53 -17.25
C GLY A 154 7.30 4.26 -17.25
N ARG A 155 7.66 4.94 -16.17
CA ARG A 155 8.97 5.57 -16.00
C ARG A 155 10.00 4.60 -15.44
N ALA A 156 11.29 4.90 -15.65
CA ALA A 156 12.40 4.14 -15.06
C ALA A 156 12.40 4.26 -13.53
N LEU A 157 12.90 3.20 -12.87
CA LEU A 157 13.11 3.24 -11.42
C LEU A 157 14.19 4.26 -11.08
N ASN A 158 13.93 5.05 -10.05
CA ASN A 158 14.90 5.98 -9.50
C ASN A 158 15.28 5.53 -8.09
N LEU A 159 16.50 5.04 -7.92
CA LEU A 159 16.99 4.59 -6.61
C LEU A 159 17.58 5.74 -5.78
N ARG A 160 17.84 6.89 -6.39
CA ARG A 160 18.48 8.04 -5.74
C ARG A 160 17.57 9.27 -5.78
N TRP A 161 16.50 9.22 -4.97
CA TRP A 161 15.65 10.38 -4.77
C TRP A 161 16.40 11.45 -3.95
N ARG A 162 16.70 12.59 -4.59
CA ARG A 162 17.28 13.75 -3.89
C ARG A 162 16.17 14.50 -3.15
N LEU A 163 15.85 14.05 -1.95
CA LEU A 163 14.85 14.68 -1.09
C LEU A 163 15.58 15.51 -0.01
N THR A 164 15.08 16.72 0.27
CA THR A 164 15.50 17.41 1.49
C THR A 164 14.99 16.67 2.71
N PHE A 165 15.68 16.78 3.85
CA PHE A 165 15.29 16.08 5.07
C PHE A 165 13.83 16.34 5.46
N ILE A 166 13.36 17.59 5.34
CA ILE A 166 11.97 17.96 5.65
C ILE A 166 10.96 17.25 4.73
N VAL A 167 11.25 17.15 3.43
CA VAL A 167 10.39 16.42 2.48
C VAL A 167 10.37 14.94 2.80
N HIS A 168 11.51 14.38 3.18
CA HIS A 168 11.62 12.98 3.60
C HIS A 168 10.79 12.68 4.84
N VAL A 169 10.92 13.51 5.90
CA VAL A 169 10.10 13.41 7.11
C VAL A 169 8.61 13.53 6.79
N ASN A 170 8.22 14.50 5.98
CA ASN A 170 6.83 14.70 5.59
C ASN A 170 6.28 13.49 4.80
N LEU A 171 7.08 12.92 3.90
CA LEU A 171 6.71 11.72 3.15
C LEU A 171 6.51 10.52 4.09
N PHE A 172 7.42 10.33 5.05
CA PHE A 172 7.31 9.30 6.08
C PHE A 172 6.06 9.48 6.95
N LEU A 173 5.79 10.69 7.41
CA LEU A 173 4.57 11.02 8.16
C LEU A 173 3.31 10.64 7.37
N MET A 174 3.25 10.99 6.09
CA MET A 174 2.06 10.82 5.27
C MET A 174 1.86 9.38 4.78
N GLN A 175 2.94 8.62 4.56
CA GLN A 175 2.86 7.28 3.98
C GLN A 175 2.96 6.15 5.01
N VAL A 176 3.54 6.42 6.18
CA VAL A 176 3.74 5.41 7.22
C VAL A 176 2.97 5.78 8.48
N LEU A 177 3.30 6.91 9.11
CA LEU A 177 2.77 7.22 10.44
C LEU A 177 1.26 7.49 10.42
N LEU A 178 0.75 8.32 9.52
CA LEU A 178 -0.67 8.65 9.47
C LEU A 178 -1.56 7.44 9.16
N PRO A 179 -1.29 6.64 8.09
CA PRO A 179 -2.08 5.44 7.81
C PRO A 179 -2.04 4.44 8.97
N THR A 180 -0.86 4.21 9.55
CA THR A 180 -0.69 3.30 10.69
C THR A 180 -1.44 3.79 11.92
N LEU A 181 -1.37 5.08 12.23
CA LEU A 181 -2.09 5.69 13.35
C LEU A 181 -3.61 5.55 13.18
N PHE A 182 -4.14 5.85 11.98
CA PHE A 182 -5.57 5.68 11.70
C PHE A 182 -6.01 4.22 11.82
N ALA A 183 -5.22 3.28 11.26
CA ALA A 183 -5.50 1.85 11.38
C ALA A 183 -5.51 1.38 12.83
N TYR A 184 -4.54 1.82 13.63
CA TYR A 184 -4.41 1.47 15.04
C TYR A 184 -5.55 2.05 15.89
N LEU A 185 -5.84 3.35 15.75
CA LEU A 185 -6.95 4.00 16.49
C LEU A 185 -8.28 3.37 16.14
N PHE A 186 -8.52 3.08 14.85
CA PHE A 186 -9.73 2.39 14.44
C PHE A 186 -9.79 0.97 15.00
N GLY A 187 -8.68 0.25 15.04
CA GLY A 187 -8.60 -1.08 15.64
C GLY A 187 -9.06 -1.07 17.12
N ILE A 188 -8.53 -0.12 17.92
CA ILE A 188 -8.96 0.04 19.33
C ILE A 188 -10.46 0.30 19.43
N VAL A 189 -10.99 1.21 18.60
CA VAL A 189 -12.43 1.53 18.60
C VAL A 189 -13.26 0.32 18.16
N ALA A 190 -12.83 -0.40 17.14
CA ALA A 190 -13.50 -1.58 16.63
C ALA A 190 -13.57 -2.69 17.69
N ASP A 191 -12.47 -2.94 18.39
CA ASP A 191 -12.41 -3.92 19.49
C ASP A 191 -13.30 -3.49 20.66
N ALA A 192 -13.26 -2.22 21.06
CA ALA A 192 -14.09 -1.68 22.15
C ALA A 192 -15.60 -1.76 21.84
N LEU A 193 -15.99 -1.63 20.57
CA LEU A 193 -17.37 -1.71 20.12
C LEU A 193 -17.80 -3.13 19.71
N GLY A 194 -16.92 -4.12 19.78
CA GLY A 194 -17.18 -5.49 19.33
C GLY A 194 -17.53 -5.60 17.84
N LEU A 195 -16.95 -4.73 16.99
CA LEU A 195 -17.23 -4.72 15.57
C LEU A 195 -16.69 -5.99 14.89
N SER A 196 -17.41 -6.46 13.88
CA SER A 196 -16.98 -7.62 13.11
C SER A 196 -15.65 -7.36 12.38
N ILE A 197 -14.86 -8.42 12.17
CA ILE A 197 -13.60 -8.35 11.41
C ILE A 197 -13.79 -7.76 10.00
N TYR A 198 -14.94 -7.95 9.39
CA TYR A 198 -15.23 -7.41 8.05
C TYR A 198 -15.31 -5.88 8.04
N VAL A 199 -15.80 -5.26 9.13
CA VAL A 199 -15.81 -3.80 9.28
C VAL A 199 -14.38 -3.28 9.38
N THR A 200 -13.54 -3.96 10.15
CA THR A 200 -12.11 -3.62 10.26
C THR A 200 -11.40 -3.74 8.91
N LEU A 201 -11.67 -4.80 8.15
CA LEU A 201 -11.13 -4.97 6.80
C LEU A 201 -11.61 -3.88 5.83
N LEU A 202 -12.88 -3.48 5.89
CA LEU A 202 -13.41 -2.39 5.07
C LEU A 202 -12.65 -1.08 5.31
N VAL A 203 -12.39 -0.75 6.58
CA VAL A 203 -11.62 0.46 6.91
C VAL A 203 -10.17 0.36 6.45
N GLN A 204 -9.54 -0.82 6.56
CA GLN A 204 -8.19 -1.04 6.01
C GLN A 204 -8.16 -0.80 4.49
N VAL A 205 -9.19 -1.26 3.77
CA VAL A 205 -9.33 -0.99 2.33
C VAL A 205 -9.44 0.50 2.04
N ILE A 206 -10.24 1.25 2.81
CA ILE A 206 -10.36 2.71 2.67
C ILE A 206 -9.00 3.41 2.92
N ILE A 207 -8.30 3.02 3.98
CA ILE A 207 -6.96 3.54 4.30
C ILE A 207 -5.98 3.24 3.16
N PHE A 208 -6.05 2.04 2.58
CA PHE A 208 -5.23 1.65 1.43
C PHE A 208 -5.47 2.55 0.22
N TYR A 209 -6.73 2.78 -0.18
CA TYR A 209 -7.05 3.70 -1.28
C TYR A 209 -6.54 5.11 -1.03
N TRP A 210 -6.78 5.62 0.18
CA TRP A 210 -6.29 6.93 0.55
C TRP A 210 -4.77 7.03 0.50
N SER A 211 -4.06 6.05 1.05
CA SER A 211 -2.58 6.00 1.04
C SER A 211 -2.01 5.95 -0.38
N GLY A 212 -2.61 5.15 -1.28
CA GLY A 212 -2.19 5.06 -2.67
C GLY A 212 -2.40 6.37 -3.44
N VAL A 213 -3.57 7.00 -3.29
CA VAL A 213 -3.85 8.32 -3.89
C VAL A 213 -2.90 9.38 -3.32
N ASN A 214 -2.69 9.39 -2.00
CA ASN A 214 -1.81 10.31 -1.32
C ASN A 214 -0.35 10.17 -1.79
N LEU A 215 0.14 8.94 -1.99
CA LEU A 215 1.47 8.67 -2.56
C LEU A 215 1.63 9.30 -3.95
N ALA A 216 0.63 9.15 -4.82
CA ALA A 216 0.67 9.70 -6.17
C ALA A 216 0.66 11.24 -6.15
N PHE A 217 -0.07 11.88 -5.23
CA PHE A 217 -0.01 13.33 -5.04
C PHE A 217 1.35 13.80 -4.50
N CYS A 218 1.93 13.08 -3.51
CA CYS A 218 3.28 13.37 -3.03
C CYS A 218 4.30 13.31 -4.16
N TYR A 219 4.23 12.25 -4.98
CA TYR A 219 5.08 12.08 -6.15
C TYR A 219 4.95 13.27 -7.12
N ARG A 220 3.73 13.67 -7.45
CA ARG A 220 3.47 14.80 -8.36
C ARG A 220 4.11 16.09 -7.87
N VAL A 221 3.99 16.40 -6.57
CA VAL A 221 4.59 17.59 -5.96
C VAL A 221 6.12 17.52 -5.98
N ILE A 222 6.69 16.36 -5.64
CA ILE A 222 8.15 16.16 -5.61
C ILE A 222 8.76 16.29 -7.01
N VAL A 223 8.15 15.66 -8.02
CA VAL A 223 8.66 15.69 -9.40
C VAL A 223 8.53 17.10 -9.99
N ALA A 224 7.41 17.79 -9.78
CA ALA A 224 7.25 19.18 -10.25
C ALA A 224 8.31 20.11 -9.67
N HIS A 225 8.67 19.92 -8.41
CA HIS A 225 9.71 20.72 -7.77
C HIS A 225 11.11 20.43 -8.32
N ASN A 226 11.47 19.16 -8.49
CA ASN A 226 12.77 18.76 -9.01
C ASN A 226 12.98 19.26 -10.46
N SER A 227 11.90 19.26 -11.26
CA SER A 227 11.94 19.81 -12.62
C SER A 227 12.17 21.33 -12.64
N ALA A 228 11.63 22.06 -11.67
CA ALA A 228 11.82 23.52 -11.55
C ALA A 228 13.23 23.90 -11.07
N GLN A 229 13.97 22.99 -10.46
CA GLN A 229 15.36 23.24 -10.01
C GLN A 229 16.42 22.88 -11.07
N SER A 230 16.02 22.19 -12.13
CA SER A 230 16.91 21.78 -13.23
C SER A 230 16.91 22.75 -14.41
N LEU A 231 16.13 23.82 -14.34
CA LEU A 231 16.09 24.97 -15.27
C LEU A 231 16.85 26.15 -14.68
#